data_99a9f2ef223d4a291f22be752cba6923
#
_entry.id   99a9f2ef223d4a291f22be752cba6923
#
_cell.length_a   1.000
_cell.length_b   1.000
_cell.length_c   1.000
_cell.angle_alpha   90.00
_cell.angle_beta   90.00
_cell.angle_gamma   90.00
#
_symmetry.space_group_name_H-M   'P 1'
#
loop_
_entity.id
_entity.type
_entity.pdbx_description
1 polymer ?
#
loop_
_entity_poly.entity_id
_entity_poly.type
_entity_poly.pdbx_seq_one_letter_code
_entity_poly.pdbx_strand_id
1 'polypeptide(L)'
;IVNLSFGISILDAVQEYSLNASDFAATDLTIEMLYLVEAKSAAMEAHRKLNQRLQGAKIAAEEQAYTDTLTGLKNRRALDHILPRMVEDRTPFGLLHVDLDFFKEVNDTKGHAAGDIVLQHVAKVLVDSSRGDDVVARVGGDEFVLVINGTIDPEILGRICTRIIKEVERPVAYKDSLC
;
A
#
# COMPACT_ATOMS: atom_id res chain seq x y z
N ILE A 1 -5.36 -60.19 17.25
CA ILE A 1 -5.47 -58.80 17.67
C ILE A 1 -4.07 -58.36 17.99
N VAL A 2 -3.51 -57.45 17.20
CA VAL A 2 -2.19 -56.84 17.46
C VAL A 2 -2.42 -55.54 18.22
N ASN A 3 -1.97 -55.48 19.47
CA ASN A 3 -1.97 -54.23 20.24
C ASN A 3 -0.67 -53.49 19.97
N LEU A 4 -0.77 -52.36 19.25
CA LEU A 4 0.34 -51.46 19.03
C LEU A 4 0.31 -50.37 20.11
N SER A 5 1.43 -50.24 20.86
CA SER A 5 1.62 -49.19 21.84
C SER A 5 2.72 -48.24 21.37
N PHE A 6 2.39 -47.00 21.03
CA PHE A 6 3.33 -46.02 20.53
C PHE A 6 3.96 -45.13 21.61
N GLY A 7 3.47 -45.21 22.86
CA GLY A 7 3.98 -44.41 23.98
C GLY A 7 4.00 -42.88 23.65
N ILE A 8 5.12 -42.24 23.97
CA ILE A 8 5.29 -40.76 23.78
C ILE A 8 5.42 -40.37 22.30
N SER A 9 5.80 -41.33 21.43
CA SER A 9 6.04 -41.04 19.98
C SER A 9 4.80 -41.29 19.11
N ILE A 10 3.60 -41.25 19.69
CA ILE A 10 2.37 -41.54 18.94
C ILE A 10 2.12 -40.60 17.77
N LEU A 11 2.45 -39.33 17.92
CA LEU A 11 2.26 -38.33 16.85
C LEU A 11 3.20 -38.59 15.68
N ASP A 12 4.45 -38.96 15.96
CA ASP A 12 5.43 -39.28 14.93
C ASP A 12 5.01 -40.56 14.20
N ALA A 13 4.53 -41.56 14.91
CA ALA A 13 4.02 -42.80 14.32
C ALA A 13 2.77 -42.56 13.45
N VAL A 14 1.85 -41.71 13.87
CA VAL A 14 0.67 -41.33 13.06
C VAL A 14 1.08 -40.68 11.76
N GLN A 15 2.07 -39.81 11.77
CA GLN A 15 2.59 -39.16 10.56
C GLN A 15 3.36 -40.13 9.66
N GLU A 16 4.26 -40.91 10.24
CA GLU A 16 5.13 -41.84 9.50
C GLU A 16 4.35 -42.96 8.82
N TYR A 17 3.34 -43.52 9.52
CA TYR A 17 2.52 -44.62 9.01
C TYR A 17 1.17 -44.17 8.43
N SER A 18 0.92 -42.86 8.32
CA SER A 18 -0.33 -42.29 7.81
C SER A 18 -1.58 -42.85 8.50
N LEU A 19 -1.51 -43.07 9.82
CA LEU A 19 -2.61 -43.64 10.59
C LEU A 19 -3.74 -42.62 10.76
N ASN A 20 -4.97 -43.13 10.83
CA ASN A 20 -6.17 -42.34 11.07
C ASN A 20 -7.05 -42.95 12.19
N ALA A 21 -8.11 -42.25 12.57
CA ALA A 21 -8.98 -42.65 13.67
C ALA A 21 -9.59 -44.07 13.53
N SER A 22 -9.71 -44.62 12.31
CA SER A 22 -10.26 -45.95 12.07
C SER A 22 -9.27 -47.07 12.36
N ASP A 23 -7.98 -46.74 12.53
CA ASP A 23 -6.93 -47.73 12.82
C ASP A 23 -6.81 -48.04 14.33
N PHE A 24 -7.60 -47.35 15.17
CA PHE A 24 -7.58 -47.48 16.63
C PHE A 24 -8.93 -47.98 17.16
N ALA A 25 -8.92 -48.60 18.37
CA ALA A 25 -10.15 -49.01 19.04
C ALA A 25 -10.94 -47.77 19.56
N ALA A 26 -12.26 -47.79 19.45
CA ALA A 26 -13.13 -46.64 19.79
C ALA A 26 -13.07 -46.19 21.28
N THR A 27 -12.49 -47.00 22.15
CA THR A 27 -12.34 -46.73 23.60
C THR A 27 -10.93 -46.29 23.98
N ASP A 28 -10.06 -46.04 22.98
CA ASP A 28 -8.68 -45.70 23.26
C ASP A 28 -8.54 -44.18 23.43
N LEU A 29 -7.91 -43.72 24.51
CA LEU A 29 -7.56 -42.31 24.76
C LEU A 29 -6.75 -41.70 23.60
N THR A 30 -6.04 -42.56 22.88
CA THR A 30 -5.27 -42.21 21.69
C THR A 30 -6.13 -41.60 20.58
N ILE A 31 -7.36 -42.10 20.39
CA ILE A 31 -8.29 -41.57 19.37
C ILE A 31 -8.72 -40.16 19.75
N GLU A 32 -9.07 -39.93 21.02
CA GLU A 32 -9.45 -38.58 21.48
C GLU A 32 -8.32 -37.60 21.30
N MET A 33 -7.08 -37.99 21.61
CA MET A 33 -5.90 -37.16 21.34
C MET A 33 -5.69 -36.87 19.84
N LEU A 34 -5.91 -37.89 18.98
CA LEU A 34 -5.78 -37.73 17.54
C LEU A 34 -6.81 -36.70 16.99
N TYR A 35 -8.08 -36.85 17.40
CA TYR A 35 -9.13 -35.90 17.04
C TYR A 35 -8.82 -34.48 17.53
N LEU A 36 -8.28 -34.33 18.75
CA LEU A 36 -7.89 -33.03 19.29
C LEU A 36 -6.74 -32.41 18.49
N VAL A 37 -5.75 -33.20 18.08
CA VAL A 37 -4.62 -32.73 17.26
C VAL A 37 -5.08 -32.31 15.86
N GLU A 38 -5.92 -33.12 15.22
CA GLU A 38 -6.48 -32.82 13.91
C GLU A 38 -7.38 -31.57 13.96
N ALA A 39 -8.26 -31.49 14.94
CA ALA A 39 -9.12 -30.31 15.15
C ALA A 39 -8.29 -29.03 15.41
N LYS A 40 -7.25 -29.15 16.25
CA LYS A 40 -6.32 -28.02 16.51
C LYS A 40 -5.57 -27.60 15.23
N SER A 41 -5.08 -28.58 14.46
CA SER A 41 -4.37 -28.27 13.21
C SER A 41 -5.28 -27.57 12.20
N ALA A 42 -6.50 -28.08 12.03
CA ALA A 42 -7.52 -27.45 11.16
C ALA A 42 -7.89 -26.03 11.64
N ALA A 43 -8.06 -25.84 12.95
CA ALA A 43 -8.34 -24.53 13.54
C ALA A 43 -7.17 -23.57 13.34
N MET A 44 -5.94 -24.02 13.54
CA MET A 44 -4.74 -23.20 13.31
C MET A 44 -4.59 -22.80 11.83
N GLU A 45 -4.87 -23.69 10.91
CA GLU A 45 -4.83 -23.37 9.47
C GLU A 45 -5.92 -22.39 9.08
N ALA A 46 -7.14 -22.56 9.58
CA ALA A 46 -8.24 -21.61 9.38
C ALA A 46 -7.90 -20.22 9.95
N HIS A 47 -7.32 -20.16 11.14
CA HIS A 47 -6.87 -18.93 11.78
C HIS A 47 -5.77 -18.24 10.98
N ARG A 48 -4.80 -18.99 10.47
CA ARG A 48 -3.74 -18.46 9.59
C ARG A 48 -4.31 -17.87 8.31
N LYS A 49 -5.23 -18.58 7.65
CA LYS A 49 -5.90 -18.07 6.43
C LYS A 49 -6.71 -16.81 6.72
N LEU A 50 -7.42 -16.76 7.84
CA LEU A 50 -8.18 -15.58 8.25
C LEU A 50 -7.25 -14.38 8.50
N ASN A 51 -6.17 -14.58 9.24
CA ASN A 51 -5.19 -13.52 9.50
C ASN A 51 -4.56 -12.96 8.21
N GLN A 52 -4.23 -13.83 7.26
CA GLN A 52 -3.71 -13.39 5.95
C GLN A 52 -4.75 -12.55 5.18
N ARG A 53 -6.03 -12.94 5.20
CA ARG A 53 -7.11 -12.17 4.58
C ARG A 53 -7.32 -10.83 5.27
N LEU A 54 -7.30 -10.79 6.60
CA LEU A 54 -7.44 -9.56 7.37
C LEU A 54 -6.28 -8.60 7.13
N GLN A 55 -5.05 -9.11 7.07
CA GLN A 55 -3.89 -8.30 6.74
C GLN A 55 -3.98 -7.73 5.31
N GLY A 56 -4.36 -8.54 4.33
CA GLY A 56 -4.56 -8.08 2.96
C GLY A 56 -5.65 -7.01 2.85
N ALA A 57 -6.80 -7.23 3.51
CA ALA A 57 -7.90 -6.26 3.54
C ALA A 57 -7.49 -4.95 4.26
N LYS A 58 -6.69 -5.04 5.33
CA LYS A 58 -6.17 -3.86 6.04
C LYS A 58 -5.25 -3.05 5.13
N ILE A 59 -4.28 -3.68 4.47
CA ILE A 59 -3.36 -3.02 3.54
C ILE A 59 -4.15 -2.33 2.41
N ALA A 60 -5.09 -3.03 1.78
CA ALA A 60 -5.92 -2.47 0.72
C ALA A 60 -6.76 -1.26 1.21
N ALA A 61 -7.33 -1.35 2.41
CA ALA A 61 -8.08 -0.24 3.02
C ALA A 61 -7.17 0.95 3.35
N GLU A 62 -5.96 0.72 3.83
CA GLU A 62 -4.97 1.76 4.09
C GLU A 62 -4.51 2.43 2.79
N GLU A 63 -4.21 1.65 1.74
CA GLU A 63 -3.87 2.19 0.42
C GLU A 63 -5.01 3.07 -0.12
N GLN A 64 -6.24 2.59 -0.05
CA GLN A 64 -7.41 3.35 -0.50
C GLN A 64 -7.64 4.61 0.36
N ALA A 65 -7.38 4.55 1.68
CA ALA A 65 -7.54 5.68 2.59
C ALA A 65 -6.49 6.79 2.38
N TYR A 66 -5.29 6.43 1.89
CA TYR A 66 -4.13 7.33 1.78
C TYR A 66 -3.70 7.65 0.35
N THR A 67 -4.46 7.20 -0.65
CA THR A 67 -4.15 7.43 -2.06
C THR A 67 -5.24 8.27 -2.74
N ASP A 68 -4.86 9.19 -3.62
CA ASP A 68 -5.76 9.90 -4.53
C ASP A 68 -6.11 8.99 -5.70
N THR A 69 -7.38 8.72 -5.91
CA THR A 69 -7.87 7.74 -6.90
C THR A 69 -7.65 8.16 -8.35
N LEU A 70 -7.54 9.46 -8.64
CA LEU A 70 -7.33 9.95 -9.99
C LEU A 70 -5.86 9.86 -10.41
N THR A 71 -4.96 10.27 -9.50
CA THR A 71 -3.54 10.45 -9.81
C THR A 71 -2.66 9.30 -9.31
N GLY A 72 -3.15 8.48 -8.38
CA GLY A 72 -2.37 7.44 -7.71
C GLY A 72 -1.36 7.97 -6.69
N LEU A 73 -1.28 9.28 -6.49
CA LEU A 73 -0.42 9.93 -5.50
C LEU A 73 -0.93 9.73 -4.08
N LYS A 74 -0.12 10.07 -3.09
CA LYS A 74 -0.62 10.23 -1.73
C LYS A 74 -1.69 11.33 -1.70
N ASN A 75 -2.72 11.15 -0.87
CA ASN A 75 -3.73 12.18 -0.65
C ASN A 75 -3.36 13.06 0.57
N ARG A 76 -4.17 14.08 0.86
CA ARG A 76 -4.00 14.99 2.01
C ARG A 76 -3.85 14.21 3.32
N ARG A 77 -4.68 13.18 3.55
CA ARG A 77 -4.61 12.37 4.79
C ARG A 77 -3.26 11.69 4.97
N ALA A 78 -2.68 11.19 3.89
CA ALA A 78 -1.34 10.61 3.93
C ALA A 78 -0.30 11.64 4.36
N LEU A 79 -0.36 12.85 3.81
CA LEU A 79 0.55 13.93 4.14
C LEU A 79 0.42 14.37 5.61
N ASP A 80 -0.83 14.48 6.10
CA ASP A 80 -1.12 14.81 7.51
C ASP A 80 -0.58 13.76 8.49
N HIS A 81 -0.36 12.53 8.04
CA HIS A 81 0.27 11.46 8.82
C HIS A 81 1.81 11.47 8.73
N ILE A 82 2.35 11.82 7.57
CA ILE A 82 3.80 11.74 7.29
C ILE A 82 4.54 12.93 7.91
N LEU A 83 4.06 14.16 7.66
CA LEU A 83 4.75 15.38 8.09
C LEU A 83 5.00 15.47 9.61
N PRO A 84 4.03 15.18 10.49
CA PRO A 84 4.28 15.22 11.93
C PRO A 84 5.40 14.27 12.35
N ARG A 85 5.46 13.06 11.76
CA ARG A 85 6.52 12.09 12.07
C ARG A 85 7.90 12.58 11.64
N MET A 86 8.00 13.17 10.43
CA MET A 86 9.27 13.76 9.97
C MET A 86 9.74 14.86 10.90
N VAL A 87 8.81 15.67 11.44
CA VAL A 87 9.13 16.74 12.43
C VAL A 87 9.57 16.13 13.77
N GLU A 88 8.86 15.13 14.29
CA GLU A 88 9.19 14.42 15.53
C GLU A 88 10.57 13.75 15.45
N ASP A 89 10.85 13.09 14.33
CA ASP A 89 12.12 12.41 14.05
C ASP A 89 13.25 13.39 13.70
N ARG A 90 12.96 14.69 13.63
CA ARG A 90 13.90 15.75 13.21
C ARG A 90 14.54 15.46 11.85
N THR A 91 13.83 14.80 10.98
CA THR A 91 14.28 14.53 9.61
C THR A 91 14.29 15.83 8.83
N PRO A 92 15.43 16.27 8.26
CA PRO A 92 15.45 17.45 7.41
C PRO A 92 14.67 17.19 6.12
N PHE A 93 13.79 18.11 5.72
CA PHE A 93 13.05 18.02 4.46
C PHE A 93 12.76 19.41 3.89
N GLY A 94 12.70 19.49 2.57
CA GLY A 94 12.15 20.64 1.85
C GLY A 94 10.71 20.35 1.44
N LEU A 95 9.85 21.36 1.48
CA LEU A 95 8.46 21.24 1.06
C LEU A 95 8.21 22.20 -0.11
N LEU A 96 7.73 21.66 -1.23
CA LEU A 96 7.30 22.40 -2.39
C LEU A 96 5.78 22.29 -2.50
N HIS A 97 5.10 23.42 -2.51
CA HIS A 97 3.67 23.51 -2.81
C HIS A 97 3.49 23.93 -4.27
N VAL A 98 2.73 23.14 -5.01
CA VAL A 98 2.47 23.33 -6.44
C VAL A 98 0.99 23.54 -6.65
N ASP A 99 0.64 24.64 -7.31
CA ASP A 99 -0.73 24.99 -7.69
C ASP A 99 -0.76 25.21 -9.21
N LEU A 100 -1.82 24.74 -9.88
CA LEU A 100 -1.91 24.85 -11.33
C LEU A 100 -2.66 26.11 -11.76
N ASP A 101 -1.93 27.07 -12.27
CA ASP A 101 -2.50 28.28 -12.84
C ASP A 101 -3.47 27.92 -13.97
N PHE A 102 -4.60 28.61 -14.00
CA PHE A 102 -5.64 28.49 -15.05
C PHE A 102 -6.29 27.09 -15.17
N PHE A 103 -6.12 26.19 -14.19
CA PHE A 103 -6.71 24.84 -14.25
C PHE A 103 -8.24 24.85 -14.38
N LYS A 104 -8.90 25.82 -13.72
CA LYS A 104 -10.33 26.02 -13.89
C LYS A 104 -10.70 26.36 -15.34
N GLU A 105 -9.92 27.18 -16.03
CA GLU A 105 -10.17 27.54 -17.42
C GLU A 105 -10.06 26.34 -18.36
N VAL A 106 -9.14 25.42 -18.09
CA VAL A 106 -9.03 24.14 -18.80
C VAL A 106 -10.33 23.32 -18.64
N ASN A 107 -10.84 23.21 -17.41
CA ASN A 107 -12.09 22.50 -17.14
C ASN A 107 -13.29 23.17 -17.82
N ASP A 108 -13.39 24.51 -17.77
CA ASP A 108 -14.50 25.26 -18.32
C ASP A 108 -14.52 25.22 -19.85
N THR A 109 -13.34 25.18 -20.50
CA THR A 109 -13.21 25.21 -21.97
C THR A 109 -13.17 23.83 -22.62
N LYS A 110 -12.51 22.83 -21.98
CA LYS A 110 -12.25 21.49 -22.54
C LYS A 110 -12.95 20.36 -21.79
N GLY A 111 -13.60 20.69 -20.66
CA GLY A 111 -14.32 19.74 -19.82
C GLY A 111 -13.44 19.02 -18.81
N HIS A 112 -14.08 18.46 -17.77
CA HIS A 112 -13.39 17.80 -16.66
C HIS A 112 -12.48 16.64 -17.08
N ALA A 113 -12.83 15.90 -18.15
CA ALA A 113 -11.98 14.81 -18.64
C ALA A 113 -10.62 15.31 -19.16
N ALA A 114 -10.56 16.53 -19.71
CA ALA A 114 -9.29 17.15 -20.07
C ALA A 114 -8.49 17.57 -18.83
N GLY A 115 -9.17 18.14 -17.83
CA GLY A 115 -8.57 18.44 -16.54
C GLY A 115 -8.01 17.22 -15.84
N ASP A 116 -8.71 16.08 -15.86
CA ASP A 116 -8.23 14.83 -15.28
C ASP A 116 -6.91 14.36 -15.92
N ILE A 117 -6.79 14.50 -17.25
CA ILE A 117 -5.55 14.16 -17.98
C ILE A 117 -4.42 15.11 -17.60
N VAL A 118 -4.70 16.42 -17.47
CA VAL A 118 -3.70 17.40 -17.01
C VAL A 118 -3.23 17.03 -15.59
N LEU A 119 -4.13 16.72 -14.66
CA LEU A 119 -3.78 16.30 -13.30
C LEU A 119 -2.92 15.04 -13.28
N GLN A 120 -3.25 14.06 -14.10
CA GLN A 120 -2.46 12.81 -14.24
C GLN A 120 -1.09 13.08 -14.84
N HIS A 121 -0.99 14.00 -15.81
CA HIS A 121 0.29 14.43 -16.37
C HIS A 121 1.17 15.09 -15.32
N VAL A 122 0.63 16.07 -14.58
CA VAL A 122 1.35 16.74 -13.49
C VAL A 122 1.81 15.74 -12.43
N ALA A 123 0.94 14.83 -12.01
CA ALA A 123 1.30 13.77 -11.07
C ALA A 123 2.50 12.96 -11.55
N LYS A 124 2.50 12.58 -12.83
CA LYS A 124 3.62 11.86 -13.44
C LYS A 124 4.90 12.69 -13.43
N VAL A 125 4.84 13.97 -13.84
CA VAL A 125 6.01 14.86 -13.82
C VAL A 125 6.60 15.01 -12.42
N LEU A 126 5.75 15.14 -11.39
CA LEU A 126 6.19 15.22 -10.00
C LEU A 126 6.87 13.95 -9.53
N VAL A 127 6.32 12.78 -9.84
CA VAL A 127 6.93 11.47 -9.52
C VAL A 127 8.27 11.31 -10.26
N ASP A 128 8.31 11.58 -11.56
CA ASP A 128 9.55 11.47 -12.36
C ASP A 128 10.63 12.49 -11.92
N SER A 129 10.20 13.56 -11.24
CA SER A 129 11.08 14.58 -10.65
C SER A 129 11.48 14.31 -9.21
N SER A 130 10.97 13.28 -8.58
CA SER A 130 11.22 12.89 -7.19
C SER A 130 12.10 11.65 -7.09
N ARG A 131 12.61 11.37 -5.90
CA ARG A 131 13.35 10.14 -5.56
C ARG A 131 12.43 9.16 -4.83
N GLY A 132 12.88 7.92 -4.66
CA GLY A 132 12.06 6.88 -4.02
C GLY A 132 11.71 7.14 -2.54
N ASP A 133 12.46 8.00 -1.87
CA ASP A 133 12.25 8.41 -0.48
C ASP A 133 11.53 9.78 -0.33
N ASP A 134 11.28 10.48 -1.45
CA ASP A 134 10.47 11.68 -1.47
C ASP A 134 8.97 11.33 -1.42
N VAL A 135 8.15 12.27 -0.97
CA VAL A 135 6.70 12.08 -0.91
C VAL A 135 6.01 13.05 -1.85
N VAL A 136 5.21 12.51 -2.77
CA VAL A 136 4.36 13.29 -3.67
C VAL A 136 2.91 13.09 -3.28
N ALA A 137 2.19 14.19 -3.06
CA ALA A 137 0.79 14.16 -2.65
C ALA A 137 -0.06 15.15 -3.46
N ARG A 138 -1.32 14.77 -3.71
CA ARG A 138 -2.35 15.70 -4.17
C ARG A 138 -3.23 16.06 -2.98
N VAL A 139 -3.28 17.35 -2.65
CA VAL A 139 -3.93 17.83 -1.42
C VAL A 139 -5.22 18.61 -1.66
N GLY A 140 -5.46 19.00 -2.90
CA GLY A 140 -6.64 19.75 -3.34
C GLY A 140 -7.06 19.36 -4.76
N GLY A 141 -7.93 20.12 -5.36
CA GLY A 141 -8.37 19.94 -6.76
C GLY A 141 -7.22 19.99 -7.76
N ASP A 142 -6.43 21.03 -7.68
CA ASP A 142 -5.28 21.39 -8.54
C ASP A 142 -4.00 21.60 -7.72
N GLU A 143 -4.05 21.31 -6.41
CA GLU A 143 -2.95 21.52 -5.48
C GLU A 143 -2.18 20.23 -5.23
N PHE A 144 -0.85 20.31 -5.34
CA PHE A 144 0.08 19.21 -5.06
C PHE A 144 1.14 19.65 -4.04
N VAL A 145 1.65 18.68 -3.31
CA VAL A 145 2.77 18.86 -2.38
C VAL A 145 3.84 17.84 -2.68
N LEU A 146 5.08 18.30 -2.79
CA LEU A 146 6.26 17.46 -2.91
C LEU A 146 7.14 17.69 -1.67
N VAL A 147 7.39 16.64 -0.91
CA VAL A 147 8.29 16.64 0.24
C VAL A 147 9.59 15.99 -0.18
N ILE A 148 10.65 16.77 -0.26
CA ILE A 148 12.01 16.34 -0.60
C ILE A 148 12.72 15.93 0.68
N ASN A 149 13.00 14.66 0.82
CA ASN A 149 13.64 14.12 2.02
C ASN A 149 15.15 14.40 2.03
N GLY A 150 15.70 14.68 3.23
CA GLY A 150 17.14 14.82 3.45
C GLY A 150 17.76 16.14 2.97
N THR A 151 16.96 17.12 2.52
CA THR A 151 17.52 18.44 2.13
C THR A 151 16.65 19.61 2.57
N ILE A 152 17.32 20.69 2.98
CA ILE A 152 16.74 22.01 3.24
C ILE A 152 17.45 23.07 2.41
N ASP A 153 18.34 22.68 1.49
CA ASP A 153 19.14 23.58 0.67
C ASP A 153 18.27 24.28 -0.39
N PRO A 154 18.13 25.62 -0.31
CA PRO A 154 17.30 26.37 -1.25
C PRO A 154 17.75 26.26 -2.70
N GLU A 155 19.05 26.08 -2.95
CA GLU A 155 19.58 25.95 -4.32
C GLU A 155 19.16 24.62 -4.94
N ILE A 156 19.19 23.54 -4.14
CA ILE A 156 18.74 22.22 -4.59
C ILE A 156 17.23 22.27 -4.86
N LEU A 157 16.46 22.81 -3.92
CA LEU A 157 15.01 22.95 -4.07
C LEU A 157 14.65 23.83 -5.27
N GLY A 158 15.35 24.95 -5.48
CA GLY A 158 15.15 25.84 -6.64
C GLY A 158 15.42 25.14 -7.99
N ARG A 159 16.44 24.29 -8.08
CA ARG A 159 16.69 23.48 -9.29
C ARG A 159 15.59 22.46 -9.55
N ILE A 160 15.06 21.83 -8.50
CA ILE A 160 13.93 20.90 -8.61
C ILE A 160 12.69 21.63 -9.09
N CYS A 161 12.35 22.80 -8.49
CA CYS A 161 11.23 23.63 -8.91
C CYS A 161 11.34 24.02 -10.39
N THR A 162 12.49 24.53 -10.81
CA THR A 162 12.71 24.95 -12.21
C THR A 162 12.52 23.79 -13.19
N ARG A 163 12.97 22.59 -12.82
CA ARG A 163 12.77 21.40 -13.64
C ARG A 163 11.30 20.99 -13.71
N ILE A 164 10.59 20.99 -12.58
CA ILE A 164 9.16 20.66 -12.52
C ILE A 164 8.36 21.65 -13.38
N ILE A 165 8.54 22.94 -13.21
CA ILE A 165 7.84 23.97 -13.99
C ILE A 165 8.04 23.73 -15.48
N LYS A 166 9.28 23.56 -15.93
CA LYS A 166 9.60 23.31 -17.33
C LYS A 166 8.93 22.07 -17.93
N GLU A 167 8.78 21.02 -17.13
CA GLU A 167 8.13 19.78 -17.59
C GLU A 167 6.60 19.88 -17.54
N VAL A 168 6.04 20.55 -16.53
CA VAL A 168 4.58 20.80 -16.41
C VAL A 168 4.06 21.72 -17.49
N GLU A 169 4.84 22.74 -17.89
CA GLU A 169 4.48 23.68 -18.99
C GLU A 169 4.46 23.01 -20.38
N ARG A 170 4.89 21.75 -20.51
CA ARG A 170 4.80 21.04 -21.79
C ARG A 170 3.35 20.76 -22.15
N PRO A 171 2.94 21.08 -23.37
CA PRO A 171 1.59 20.84 -23.83
C PRO A 171 1.21 19.36 -23.72
N VAL A 172 0.04 19.09 -23.14
CA VAL A 172 -0.51 17.75 -22.99
C VAL A 172 -1.51 17.49 -24.11
N ALA A 173 -1.32 16.38 -24.84
CA ALA A 173 -2.25 16.00 -25.90
C ALA A 173 -3.57 15.49 -25.31
N TYR A 174 -4.67 16.09 -25.76
CA TYR A 174 -6.02 15.65 -25.44
C TYR A 174 -6.88 15.65 -26.70
N LYS A 175 -7.31 14.47 -27.18
CA LYS A 175 -8.02 14.27 -28.47
C LYS A 175 -7.21 14.97 -29.60
N ASP A 176 -7.86 15.87 -30.34
CA ASP A 176 -7.26 16.60 -31.45
C ASP A 176 -6.71 17.99 -31.02
N SER A 177 -6.52 18.24 -29.72
CA SER A 177 -6.05 19.52 -29.18
C SER A 177 -4.93 19.33 -28.14
N LEU A 178 -4.28 20.44 -27.80
CA LEU A 178 -3.30 20.54 -26.71
C LEU A 178 -3.90 21.27 -25.51
N CYS A 179 -3.56 20.81 -24.30
CA CYS A 179 -3.84 21.47 -23.03
C CYS A 179 -2.55 22.02 -22.46
#